data_835cf1b98bf70863cdd93fac3ecfa48a
#
_entry.id   835cf1b98bf70863cdd93fac3ecfa48a
#
_cell.length_a   1.000
_cell.length_b   1.000
_cell.length_c   1.000
_cell.angle_alpha   90.00
_cell.angle_beta   90.00
_cell.angle_gamma   90.00
#
_symmetry.space_group_name_H-M   'P 1'
#
loop_
_entity.id
_entity.type
_entity.pdbx_description
1 polymer ?
#
loop_
_entity_poly.entity_id
_entity_poly.type
_entity_poly.pdbx_seq_one_letter_code
_entity_poly.pdbx_strand_id
1 'polypeptide(L)'
;AFPAAKQVFEAGSDILGFDLLKACAEYSAEELARTEISQPAIMATSLAAYEAAKTLGITADMVAGHSLGEYAAMTAAGMLTLENAFRVIRERARAMGECAKAQNGAMCAVMGLSAGEIADVCEKAEGFVIPVNFNSPVQTVIAGEADAVDRAAGVFAGMGKRTAKLTVSAAFHSKFMQPAADDFK
;
A
#
# COMPACT_ATOMS: atom_id res chain seq x y z
N ALA A 1 13.52 -1.07 -24.66
CA ALA A 1 13.61 -0.56 -23.28
C ALA A 1 13.56 0.97 -23.32
N PHE A 2 12.86 1.59 -22.39
CA PHE A 2 12.73 3.04 -22.26
C PHE A 2 13.84 3.57 -21.33
N PRO A 3 14.80 4.38 -21.81
CA PRO A 3 15.88 4.90 -20.96
C PRO A 3 15.38 5.70 -19.77
N ALA A 4 14.31 6.51 -19.94
CA ALA A 4 13.71 7.28 -18.87
C ALA A 4 13.14 6.39 -17.74
N ALA A 5 12.54 5.25 -18.08
CA ALA A 5 12.08 4.28 -17.08
C ALA A 5 13.26 3.65 -16.29
N LYS A 6 14.39 3.40 -16.97
CA LYS A 6 15.59 2.87 -16.31
C LYS A 6 16.17 3.86 -15.28
N GLN A 7 16.21 5.14 -15.64
CA GLN A 7 16.68 6.21 -14.76
C GLN A 7 15.90 6.29 -13.44
N VAL A 8 14.59 6.00 -13.47
CA VAL A 8 13.78 5.94 -12.23
C VAL A 8 14.30 4.87 -11.27
N PHE A 9 14.58 3.66 -11.77
CA PHE A 9 15.12 2.58 -10.94
C PHE A 9 16.53 2.88 -10.45
N GLU A 10 17.38 3.47 -11.28
CA GLU A 10 18.75 3.87 -10.91
C GLU A 10 18.73 4.91 -9.79
N ALA A 11 17.95 5.98 -9.94
CA ALA A 11 17.80 7.02 -8.91
C ALA A 11 17.24 6.46 -7.59
N GLY A 12 16.25 5.55 -7.69
CA GLY A 12 15.70 4.87 -6.52
C GLY A 12 16.74 3.99 -5.81
N SER A 13 17.51 3.22 -6.57
CA SER A 13 18.56 2.33 -6.03
C SER A 13 19.64 3.10 -5.28
N ASP A 14 20.09 4.24 -5.83
CA ASP A 14 21.11 5.10 -5.22
C ASP A 14 20.65 5.64 -3.85
N ILE A 15 19.38 6.01 -3.74
CA ILE A 15 18.82 6.58 -2.51
C ILE A 15 18.52 5.49 -1.47
N LEU A 16 18.05 4.35 -1.92
CA LEU A 16 17.62 3.26 -1.04
C LEU A 16 18.77 2.37 -0.58
N GLY A 17 19.89 2.37 -1.31
CA GLY A 17 21.06 1.56 -1.00
C GLY A 17 20.95 0.09 -1.40
N PHE A 18 20.00 -0.27 -2.26
CA PHE A 18 19.88 -1.61 -2.85
C PHE A 18 19.37 -1.52 -4.30
N ASP A 19 19.67 -2.54 -5.09
CA ASP A 19 19.25 -2.61 -6.50
C ASP A 19 17.74 -2.88 -6.60
N LEU A 20 16.98 -1.82 -6.88
CA LEU A 20 15.52 -1.85 -6.91
C LEU A 20 14.98 -2.63 -8.12
N LEU A 21 15.67 -2.57 -9.26
CA LEU A 21 15.28 -3.34 -10.44
C LEU A 21 15.49 -4.83 -10.21
N LYS A 22 16.62 -5.20 -9.61
CA LYS A 22 16.90 -6.57 -9.21
C LYS A 22 15.88 -7.07 -8.19
N ALA A 23 15.53 -6.24 -7.20
CA ALA A 23 14.51 -6.60 -6.22
C ALA A 23 13.17 -6.93 -6.90
N CYS A 24 12.72 -6.11 -7.87
CA CYS A 24 11.49 -6.36 -8.62
C CYS A 24 11.54 -7.63 -9.49
N ALA A 25 12.73 -8.01 -10.00
CA ALA A 25 12.87 -9.12 -10.93
C ALA A 25 13.16 -10.47 -10.27
N GLU A 26 13.88 -10.48 -9.14
CA GLU A 26 14.48 -11.68 -8.58
C GLU A 26 14.06 -12.01 -7.14
N TYR A 27 13.50 -11.05 -6.39
CA TYR A 27 13.09 -11.31 -5.01
C TYR A 27 11.87 -12.24 -4.97
N SER A 28 11.84 -13.10 -3.97
CA SER A 28 10.70 -13.94 -3.68
C SER A 28 9.45 -13.11 -3.31
N ALA A 29 8.27 -13.71 -3.40
CA ALA A 29 7.03 -13.06 -2.98
C ALA A 29 7.06 -12.63 -1.51
N GLU A 30 7.72 -13.40 -0.64
CA GLU A 30 7.88 -13.07 0.79
C GLU A 30 8.78 -11.85 0.99
N GLU A 31 9.91 -11.76 0.29
CA GLU A 31 10.80 -10.59 0.33
C GLU A 31 10.10 -9.35 -0.21
N LEU A 32 9.37 -9.47 -1.33
CA LEU A 32 8.61 -8.37 -1.92
C LEU A 32 7.43 -7.94 -1.04
N ALA A 33 6.87 -8.80 -0.20
CA ALA A 33 5.79 -8.45 0.71
C ALA A 33 6.24 -7.54 1.88
N ARG A 34 7.54 -7.47 2.14
CA ARG A 34 8.08 -6.56 3.16
C ARG A 34 7.84 -5.12 2.75
N THR A 35 7.22 -4.34 3.65
CA THR A 35 6.80 -2.96 3.32
C THR A 35 7.97 -2.05 2.94
N GLU A 36 9.16 -2.30 3.48
CA GLU A 36 10.40 -1.58 3.17
C GLU A 36 10.89 -1.83 1.73
N ILE A 37 10.43 -2.92 1.11
CA ILE A 37 10.75 -3.28 -0.28
C ILE A 37 9.57 -2.96 -1.19
N SER A 38 8.35 -3.38 -0.82
CA SER A 38 7.17 -3.24 -1.67
C SER A 38 6.82 -1.79 -1.97
N GLN A 39 6.88 -0.90 -0.99
CA GLN A 39 6.50 0.49 -1.21
C GLN A 39 7.39 1.18 -2.25
N PRO A 40 8.73 1.21 -2.12
CA PRO A 40 9.57 1.82 -3.14
C PRO A 40 9.54 1.07 -4.48
N ALA A 41 9.38 -0.26 -4.49
CA ALA A 41 9.29 -1.04 -5.72
C ALA A 41 8.03 -0.69 -6.53
N ILE A 42 6.87 -0.57 -5.89
CA ILE A 42 5.62 -0.17 -6.53
C ILE A 42 5.70 1.28 -7.01
N MET A 43 6.26 2.18 -6.20
CA MET A 43 6.43 3.58 -6.60
C MET A 43 7.36 3.70 -7.82
N ALA A 44 8.50 3.01 -7.82
CA ALA A 44 9.44 3.00 -8.95
C ALA A 44 8.78 2.46 -10.21
N THR A 45 8.03 1.36 -10.12
CA THR A 45 7.32 0.77 -11.26
C THR A 45 6.28 1.74 -11.82
N SER A 46 5.51 2.40 -10.95
CA SER A 46 4.51 3.39 -11.36
C SER A 46 5.15 4.59 -12.07
N LEU A 47 6.23 5.14 -11.50
CA LEU A 47 6.94 6.28 -12.11
C LEU A 47 7.68 5.88 -13.39
N ALA A 48 8.27 4.69 -13.45
CA ALA A 48 8.91 4.18 -14.65
C ALA A 48 7.90 4.00 -15.81
N ALA A 49 6.71 3.49 -15.50
CA ALA A 49 5.62 3.38 -16.48
C ALA A 49 5.14 4.76 -16.94
N TYR A 50 5.01 5.72 -16.03
CA TYR A 50 4.65 7.10 -16.35
C TYR A 50 5.70 7.78 -17.25
N GLU A 51 6.99 7.67 -16.91
CA GLU A 51 8.06 8.23 -17.74
C GLU A 51 8.13 7.56 -19.13
N ALA A 52 7.89 6.26 -19.20
CA ALA A 52 7.79 5.57 -20.49
C ALA A 52 6.59 6.09 -21.31
N ALA A 53 5.43 6.28 -20.70
CA ALA A 53 4.23 6.82 -21.35
C ALA A 53 4.48 8.24 -21.91
N LYS A 54 5.18 9.09 -21.15
CA LYS A 54 5.57 10.45 -21.61
C LYS A 54 6.42 10.41 -22.90
N THR A 55 7.33 9.44 -23.03
CA THR A 55 8.14 9.31 -24.26
C THR A 55 7.33 8.93 -25.48
N LEU A 56 6.12 8.41 -25.27
CA LEU A 56 5.15 8.09 -26.32
C LEU A 56 4.14 9.21 -26.58
N GLY A 57 4.34 10.40 -25.98
CA GLY A 57 3.46 11.55 -26.11
C GLY A 57 2.16 11.44 -25.29
N ILE A 58 2.06 10.49 -24.37
CA ILE A 58 0.90 10.36 -23.48
C ILE A 58 1.06 11.37 -22.33
N THR A 59 0.05 12.22 -22.17
CA THR A 59 -0.05 13.22 -21.08
C THR A 59 -1.23 12.91 -20.19
N ALA A 60 -1.14 13.33 -18.93
CA ALA A 60 -2.23 13.20 -17.97
C ALA A 60 -2.73 14.60 -17.56
N ASP A 61 -4.02 14.82 -17.61
CA ASP A 61 -4.67 16.04 -17.10
C ASP A 61 -4.85 15.99 -15.58
N MET A 62 -4.99 14.77 -15.03
CA MET A 62 -5.13 14.51 -13.59
C MET A 62 -4.40 13.23 -13.22
N VAL A 63 -3.92 13.19 -11.99
CA VAL A 63 -3.27 12.00 -11.41
C VAL A 63 -3.86 11.72 -10.03
N ALA A 64 -3.94 10.45 -9.67
CA ALA A 64 -4.38 10.00 -8.37
C ALA A 64 -3.55 8.80 -7.91
N GLY A 65 -3.50 8.56 -6.60
CA GLY A 65 -2.77 7.44 -6.06
C GLY A 65 -3.51 6.81 -4.88
N HIS A 66 -3.45 5.48 -4.79
CA HIS A 66 -3.98 4.72 -3.68
C HIS A 66 -2.88 4.43 -2.67
N SER A 67 -3.03 4.89 -1.42
CA SER A 67 -2.05 4.70 -0.34
C SER A 67 -0.65 5.17 -0.75
N LEU A 68 0.33 4.30 -0.89
CA LEU A 68 1.68 4.66 -1.34
C LEU A 68 1.71 5.28 -2.75
N GLY A 69 0.73 4.96 -3.59
CA GLY A 69 0.61 5.53 -4.94
C GLY A 69 0.39 7.04 -4.96
N GLU A 70 -0.03 7.63 -3.85
CA GLU A 70 -0.13 9.10 -3.70
C GLU A 70 1.22 9.79 -3.95
N TYR A 71 2.33 9.20 -3.51
CA TYR A 71 3.67 9.77 -3.72
C TYR A 71 4.11 9.70 -5.20
N ALA A 72 3.73 8.65 -5.90
CA ALA A 72 3.92 8.59 -7.35
C ALA A 72 3.07 9.64 -8.07
N ALA A 73 1.82 9.83 -7.65
CA ALA A 73 0.94 10.87 -8.19
C ALA A 73 1.49 12.28 -7.90
N MET A 74 1.95 12.57 -6.69
CA MET A 74 2.60 13.85 -6.34
C MET A 74 3.84 14.11 -7.18
N THR A 75 4.64 13.08 -7.46
CA THR A 75 5.82 13.19 -8.32
C THR A 75 5.42 13.45 -9.77
N ALA A 76 4.43 12.74 -10.29
CA ALA A 76 3.91 12.95 -11.64
C ALA A 76 3.30 14.34 -11.83
N ALA A 77 2.69 14.89 -10.78
CA ALA A 77 2.16 16.27 -10.75
C ALA A 77 3.24 17.34 -10.55
N GLY A 78 4.52 16.98 -10.39
CA GLY A 78 5.61 17.93 -10.15
C GLY A 78 5.66 18.52 -8.73
N MET A 79 4.90 17.99 -7.79
CA MET A 79 4.91 18.42 -6.38
C MET A 79 6.14 17.90 -5.64
N LEU A 80 6.67 16.74 -6.04
CA LEU A 80 7.91 16.16 -5.52
C LEU A 80 8.90 15.94 -6.67
N THR A 81 10.18 16.17 -6.40
CA THR A 81 11.24 15.66 -7.28
C THR A 81 11.34 14.14 -7.11
N LEU A 82 11.87 13.45 -8.10
CA LEU A 82 12.09 12.01 -8.06
C LEU A 82 12.92 11.59 -6.83
N GLU A 83 13.99 12.33 -6.54
CA GLU A 83 14.84 12.07 -5.37
C GLU A 83 14.08 12.23 -4.05
N ASN A 84 13.32 13.32 -3.89
CA ASN A 84 12.55 13.55 -2.69
C ASN A 84 11.45 12.51 -2.51
N ALA A 85 10.81 12.05 -3.59
CA ALA A 85 9.84 10.98 -3.55
C ALA A 85 10.45 9.69 -3.00
N PHE A 86 11.66 9.29 -3.45
CA PHE A 86 12.34 8.11 -2.90
C PHE A 86 12.80 8.29 -1.46
N ARG A 87 13.22 9.47 -1.05
CA ARG A 87 13.54 9.76 0.36
C ARG A 87 12.31 9.62 1.24
N VAL A 88 11.21 10.23 0.83
CA VAL A 88 9.94 10.20 1.56
C VAL A 88 9.37 8.79 1.65
N ILE A 89 9.33 8.03 0.54
CA ILE A 89 8.79 6.67 0.57
C ILE A 89 9.65 5.72 1.39
N ARG A 90 10.96 5.92 1.45
CA ARG A 90 11.86 5.17 2.33
C ARG A 90 11.50 5.37 3.80
N GLU A 91 11.34 6.62 4.23
CA GLU A 91 10.99 6.92 5.63
C GLU A 91 9.57 6.43 5.97
N ARG A 92 8.62 6.59 5.04
CA ARG A 92 7.27 6.03 5.22
C ARG A 92 7.31 4.51 5.39
N ALA A 93 8.02 3.81 4.53
CA ALA A 93 8.13 2.36 4.58
C ALA A 93 8.82 1.88 5.87
N ARG A 94 9.86 2.61 6.33
CA ARG A 94 10.54 2.35 7.61
C ARG A 94 9.56 2.51 8.78
N ALA A 95 8.93 3.67 8.92
CA ALA A 95 8.05 3.97 10.03
C ALA A 95 6.85 3.00 10.10
N MET A 96 6.22 2.70 8.96
CA MET A 96 5.14 1.72 8.88
C MET A 96 5.61 0.30 9.17
N GLY A 97 6.83 -0.07 8.72
CA GLY A 97 7.43 -1.38 8.99
C GLY A 97 7.75 -1.60 10.47
N GLU A 98 8.20 -0.58 11.17
CA GLU A 98 8.42 -0.63 12.63
C GLU A 98 7.11 -0.80 13.38
N CYS A 99 6.06 -0.06 13.02
CA CYS A 99 4.73 -0.25 13.58
C CYS A 99 4.19 -1.66 13.31
N ALA A 100 4.42 -2.20 12.11
CA ALA A 100 3.98 -3.54 11.75
C ALA A 100 4.61 -4.63 12.63
N LYS A 101 5.90 -4.49 12.95
CA LYS A 101 6.63 -5.44 13.81
C LYS A 101 6.17 -5.41 15.27
N ALA A 102 5.64 -4.28 15.73
CA ALA A 102 5.20 -4.09 17.11
C ALA A 102 3.79 -4.63 17.39
N GLN A 103 3.08 -5.15 16.37
CA GLN A 103 1.66 -5.45 16.48
C GLN A 103 1.29 -6.77 15.78
N ASN A 104 0.28 -7.44 16.32
CA ASN A 104 -0.38 -8.57 15.66
C ASN A 104 -1.61 -8.08 14.89
N GLY A 105 -1.37 -7.42 13.76
CA GLY A 105 -2.41 -6.87 12.90
C GLY A 105 -2.68 -7.73 11.67
N ALA A 106 -3.87 -7.58 11.09
CA ALA A 106 -4.23 -8.21 9.83
C ALA A 106 -5.10 -7.29 8.98
N MET A 107 -5.20 -7.64 7.68
CA MET A 107 -6.11 -6.99 6.73
C MET A 107 -6.83 -8.05 5.91
N CYS A 108 -8.09 -7.77 5.56
CA CYS A 108 -8.89 -8.64 4.73
C CYS A 108 -9.77 -7.83 3.77
N ALA A 109 -9.71 -8.16 2.48
CA ALA A 109 -10.62 -7.59 1.49
C ALA A 109 -11.96 -8.31 1.55
N VAL A 110 -13.05 -7.54 1.60
CA VAL A 110 -14.44 -8.01 1.61
C VAL A 110 -15.12 -7.56 0.32
N MET A 111 -15.75 -8.48 -0.39
CA MET A 111 -16.36 -8.24 -1.69
C MET A 111 -17.86 -8.56 -1.69
N GLY A 112 -18.63 -7.75 -2.42
CA GLY A 112 -20.06 -7.97 -2.61
C GLY A 112 -20.96 -7.41 -1.52
N LEU A 113 -20.45 -6.42 -0.75
CA LEU A 113 -21.17 -5.63 0.25
C LEU A 113 -20.83 -4.14 0.09
N SER A 114 -21.74 -3.29 0.48
CA SER A 114 -21.49 -1.85 0.62
C SER A 114 -20.60 -1.56 1.83
N ALA A 115 -19.96 -0.41 1.84
CA ALA A 115 -19.12 0.03 2.96
C ALA A 115 -19.90 0.11 4.29
N GLY A 116 -21.17 0.51 4.25
CA GLY A 116 -22.04 0.56 5.44
C GLY A 116 -22.29 -0.82 6.03
N GLU A 117 -22.66 -1.81 5.21
CA GLU A 117 -22.88 -3.18 5.67
C GLU A 117 -21.59 -3.78 6.29
N ILE A 118 -20.42 -3.45 5.71
CA ILE A 118 -19.13 -3.89 6.25
C ILE A 118 -18.84 -3.21 7.59
N ALA A 119 -19.10 -1.90 7.70
CA ALA A 119 -18.92 -1.15 8.94
C ALA A 119 -19.79 -1.69 10.08
N ASP A 120 -21.06 -2.03 9.80
CA ASP A 120 -21.99 -2.61 10.77
C ASP A 120 -21.50 -3.96 11.36
N VAL A 121 -20.84 -4.77 10.54
CA VAL A 121 -20.25 -6.05 11.01
C VAL A 121 -18.99 -5.78 11.83
N CYS A 122 -18.14 -4.84 11.39
CA CYS A 122 -16.93 -4.46 12.12
C CYS A 122 -17.25 -3.89 13.51
N GLU A 123 -18.29 -3.05 13.62
CA GLU A 123 -18.73 -2.47 14.89
C GLU A 123 -19.20 -3.51 15.91
N LYS A 124 -19.82 -4.59 15.42
CA LYS A 124 -20.33 -5.69 16.25
C LYS A 124 -19.30 -6.78 16.56
N ALA A 125 -18.16 -6.73 15.90
CA ALA A 125 -17.10 -7.71 16.12
C ALA A 125 -16.41 -7.48 17.46
N GLU A 126 -16.09 -8.56 18.18
CA GLU A 126 -15.25 -8.48 19.37
C GLU A 126 -13.82 -8.13 18.98
N GLY A 127 -13.20 -7.17 19.69
CA GLY A 127 -11.87 -6.65 19.41
C GLY A 127 -11.89 -5.50 18.41
N PHE A 128 -10.70 -5.03 18.02
CA PHE A 128 -10.58 -3.88 17.14
C PHE A 128 -10.47 -4.31 15.68
N VAL A 129 -11.48 -3.98 14.89
CA VAL A 129 -11.48 -4.10 13.43
C VAL A 129 -12.32 -2.97 12.83
N ILE A 130 -11.83 -2.35 11.75
CA ILE A 130 -12.50 -1.25 11.07
C ILE A 130 -12.35 -1.36 9.54
N PRO A 131 -13.28 -0.80 8.73
CA PRO A 131 -13.05 -0.59 7.31
C PRO A 131 -12.01 0.51 7.11
N VAL A 132 -11.06 0.29 6.18
CA VAL A 132 -9.92 1.20 5.95
C VAL A 132 -9.72 1.60 4.49
N ASN A 133 -9.90 0.72 3.51
CA ASN A 133 -9.77 1.04 2.10
C ASN A 133 -11.07 0.79 1.36
N PHE A 134 -11.71 1.86 0.91
CA PHE A 134 -12.96 1.84 0.16
C PHE A 134 -12.64 1.80 -1.34
N ASN A 135 -12.29 0.60 -1.85
CA ASN A 135 -11.74 0.45 -3.20
C ASN A 135 -12.78 0.58 -4.31
N SER A 136 -14.01 0.18 -4.02
CA SER A 136 -15.15 0.32 -4.94
C SER A 136 -16.47 0.26 -4.16
N PRO A 137 -17.63 0.55 -4.78
CA PRO A 137 -18.93 0.42 -4.12
C PRO A 137 -19.22 -0.96 -3.50
N VAL A 138 -18.49 -1.99 -3.94
CA VAL A 138 -18.71 -3.39 -3.54
C VAL A 138 -17.43 -4.09 -3.05
N GLN A 139 -16.36 -3.34 -2.79
CA GLN A 139 -15.11 -3.87 -2.23
C GLN A 139 -14.53 -2.91 -1.21
N THR A 140 -14.41 -3.35 0.02
CA THR A 140 -13.75 -2.63 1.11
C THR A 140 -12.77 -3.54 1.83
N VAL A 141 -11.61 -3.02 2.19
CA VAL A 141 -10.64 -3.72 3.05
C VAL A 141 -10.89 -3.34 4.49
N ILE A 142 -10.92 -4.35 5.36
CA ILE A 142 -10.94 -4.19 6.81
C ILE A 142 -9.56 -4.42 7.39
N ALA A 143 -9.22 -3.73 8.48
CA ALA A 143 -7.96 -3.87 9.20
C ALA A 143 -8.17 -3.77 10.71
N GLY A 144 -7.35 -4.48 11.47
CA GLY A 144 -7.44 -4.50 12.93
C GLY A 144 -6.56 -5.56 13.56
N GLU A 145 -6.89 -5.94 14.79
CA GLU A 145 -6.31 -7.09 15.46
C GLU A 145 -6.56 -8.36 14.62
N ALA A 146 -5.56 -9.22 14.51
CA ALA A 146 -5.64 -10.40 13.63
C ALA A 146 -6.87 -11.26 13.93
N ASP A 147 -7.13 -11.54 15.21
CA ASP A 147 -8.27 -12.35 15.63
C ASP A 147 -9.63 -11.66 15.36
N ALA A 148 -9.70 -10.32 15.50
CA ALA A 148 -10.90 -9.56 15.21
C ALA A 148 -11.20 -9.53 13.69
N VAL A 149 -10.15 -9.38 12.86
CA VAL A 149 -10.26 -9.48 11.41
C VAL A 149 -10.72 -10.87 10.97
N ASP A 150 -10.18 -11.94 11.58
CA ASP A 150 -10.56 -13.32 11.27
C ASP A 150 -12.01 -13.61 11.71
N ARG A 151 -12.47 -13.10 12.85
CA ARG A 151 -13.88 -13.18 13.26
C ARG A 151 -14.80 -12.47 12.29
N ALA A 152 -14.49 -11.22 11.94
CA ALA A 152 -15.29 -10.46 10.99
C ALA A 152 -15.32 -11.13 9.59
N ALA A 153 -14.19 -11.64 9.10
CA ALA A 153 -14.11 -12.40 7.86
C ALA A 153 -14.99 -13.66 7.90
N GLY A 154 -15.04 -14.36 9.04
CA GLY A 154 -15.93 -15.51 9.27
C GLY A 154 -17.42 -15.13 9.16
N VAL A 155 -17.82 -13.98 9.71
CA VAL A 155 -19.19 -13.46 9.57
C VAL A 155 -19.53 -13.20 8.10
N PHE A 156 -18.66 -12.52 7.36
CA PHE A 156 -18.87 -12.27 5.93
C PHE A 156 -18.96 -13.57 5.10
N ALA A 157 -18.10 -14.54 5.40
CA ALA A 157 -18.17 -15.85 4.76
C ALA A 157 -19.49 -16.57 5.07
N GLY A 158 -19.98 -16.49 6.31
CA GLY A 158 -21.30 -17.00 6.71
C GLY A 158 -22.47 -16.32 6.00
N MET A 159 -22.31 -15.05 5.57
CA MET A 159 -23.24 -14.33 4.73
C MET A 159 -23.12 -14.69 3.23
N GLY A 160 -22.26 -15.66 2.89
CA GLY A 160 -21.98 -16.05 1.50
C GLY A 160 -21.16 -15.04 0.72
N LYS A 161 -20.42 -14.16 1.40
CA LYS A 161 -19.59 -13.14 0.77
C LYS A 161 -18.14 -13.61 0.61
N ARG A 162 -17.51 -13.14 -0.47
CA ARG A 162 -16.11 -13.47 -0.72
C ARG A 162 -15.20 -12.58 0.13
N THR A 163 -14.26 -13.22 0.82
CA THR A 163 -13.20 -12.55 1.57
C THR A 163 -11.83 -13.00 1.07
N ALA A 164 -10.83 -12.13 1.17
CA ALA A 164 -9.45 -12.45 0.84
C ALA A 164 -8.51 -11.80 1.88
N LYS A 165 -7.87 -12.64 2.70
CA LYS A 165 -6.85 -12.17 3.64
C LYS A 165 -5.66 -11.65 2.86
N LEU A 166 -5.17 -10.46 3.22
CA LEU A 166 -4.00 -9.88 2.57
C LEU A 166 -2.72 -10.46 3.18
N THR A 167 -1.68 -10.60 2.36
CA THR A 167 -0.37 -11.12 2.77
C THR A 167 0.43 -10.02 3.48
N VAL A 168 -0.15 -9.47 4.54
CA VAL A 168 0.48 -8.46 5.41
C VAL A 168 0.20 -8.81 6.87
N SER A 169 1.16 -8.57 7.74
CA SER A 169 1.05 -8.81 9.18
C SER A 169 0.87 -7.51 9.96
N ALA A 170 0.09 -6.57 9.40
CA ALA A 170 -0.14 -5.26 10.00
C ALA A 170 -1.55 -4.77 9.69
N ALA A 171 -2.09 -3.94 10.59
CA ALA A 171 -3.35 -3.24 10.38
C ALA A 171 -3.08 -1.83 9.82
N PHE A 172 -2.61 -1.76 8.55
CA PHE A 172 -2.37 -0.49 7.89
C PHE A 172 -3.64 0.36 7.81
N HIS A 173 -3.47 1.67 7.79
CA HIS A 173 -4.56 2.67 7.74
C HIS A 173 -5.50 2.64 8.97
N SER A 174 -5.08 2.06 10.09
CA SER A 174 -5.79 2.06 11.37
C SER A 174 -5.06 2.88 12.43
N LYS A 175 -5.66 3.01 13.62
CA LYS A 175 -5.01 3.64 14.79
C LYS A 175 -3.64 3.04 15.13
N PHE A 176 -3.38 1.81 14.71
CA PHE A 176 -2.10 1.14 14.92
C PHE A 176 -0.94 1.78 14.14
N MET A 177 -1.25 2.58 13.12
CA MET A 177 -0.25 3.35 12.37
C MET A 177 -0.03 4.77 12.93
N GLN A 178 -0.70 5.13 14.05
CA GLN A 178 -0.52 6.47 14.64
C GLN A 178 0.94 6.78 15.00
N PRO A 179 1.72 5.84 15.60
CA PRO A 179 3.14 6.11 15.87
C PRO A 179 3.95 6.38 14.59
N ALA A 180 3.66 5.65 13.49
CA ALA A 180 4.30 5.93 12.20
C ALA A 180 3.92 7.30 11.65
N ALA A 181 2.66 7.71 11.80
CA ALA A 181 2.20 9.03 11.37
C ALA A 181 2.84 10.16 12.17
N ASP A 182 3.10 9.95 13.46
CA ASP A 182 3.75 10.93 14.33
C ASP A 182 5.26 11.04 14.05
N ASP A 183 5.92 9.93 13.74
CA ASP A 183 7.33 9.89 13.36
C ASP A 183 7.58 10.46 11.95
N PHE A 184 6.57 10.47 11.10
CA PHE A 184 6.65 10.91 9.70
C PHE A 184 6.35 12.41 9.50
N LYS A 185 5.97 13.15 10.53
CA LYS A 185 5.71 14.61 10.49
C LYS A 185 7.00 15.41 10.36
#